data_874cd7edd98071568fc11c984db4d7a4
#
_entry.id   874cd7edd98071568fc11c984db4d7a4
#
_cell.length_a   1.000
_cell.length_b   1.000
_cell.length_c   1.000
_cell.angle_alpha   90.00
_cell.angle_beta   90.00
_cell.angle_gamma   90.00
#
_symmetry.space_group_name_H-M   'P 1'
#
loop_
_entity.id
_entity.type
_entity.pdbx_description
1 polymer ?
#
loop_
_entity_poly.entity_id
_entity_poly.type
_entity_poly.pdbx_seq_one_letter_code
_entity_poly.pdbx_strand_id
1 'polypeptide(L)'
;MQLLDGKKVSEDIKNEIAAEVAQMKAKGEKVPHLAAVIVGNDGASLTYVGSKVKSCERVGFESTLIKMPSTTSETELLKKIKELNTNDAIDGFIVQLPLPKQIDTQKIIEAIDPSKDVDGFHPENFGKMALDMSTFIPATPFGILELLERYNVETKGKHTVVIGRSHIVGRPMSILMGRKGFPGNSTVTVTHSHSKNINQITSQADIIISALGVPNFLKAEMVKDDVVIIDVGITRVDDETTEKGYRIVGDVDFENVSKKASYITPVPGGVGPMTIAMLLKNTLLARERRMRIV
;
A
#
# COMPACT_ATOMS: atom_id res chain seq x y z
N MET A 1 -25.21 -1.78 3.74
CA MET A 1 -23.76 -1.55 3.78
C MET A 1 -23.00 -2.85 3.95
N GLN A 2 -21.95 -3.09 3.15
CA GLN A 2 -21.04 -4.22 3.26
C GLN A 2 -19.64 -3.71 3.65
N LEU A 3 -18.98 -4.38 4.62
CA LEU A 3 -17.58 -4.07 4.94
C LEU A 3 -16.65 -4.64 3.89
N LEU A 4 -15.70 -3.84 3.43
CA LEU A 4 -14.54 -4.27 2.68
C LEU A 4 -13.47 -4.71 3.69
N ASP A 5 -13.57 -5.95 4.16
CA ASP A 5 -12.71 -6.52 5.20
C ASP A 5 -11.33 -6.88 4.64
N GLY A 6 -10.41 -5.91 4.71
CA GLY A 6 -9.05 -6.11 4.23
C GLY A 6 -8.23 -7.07 5.09
N LYS A 7 -8.58 -7.23 6.36
CA LYS A 7 -7.92 -8.23 7.21
C LYS A 7 -8.20 -9.63 6.69
N LYS A 8 -9.48 -9.95 6.42
CA LYS A 8 -9.88 -11.25 5.85
C LYS A 8 -9.21 -11.49 4.50
N VAL A 9 -9.34 -10.53 3.56
CA VAL A 9 -8.75 -10.67 2.21
C VAL A 9 -7.22 -10.81 2.27
N SER A 10 -6.55 -10.03 3.13
CA SER A 10 -5.10 -10.16 3.35
C SER A 10 -4.70 -11.55 3.85
N GLU A 11 -5.51 -12.17 4.71
CA GLU A 11 -5.26 -13.53 5.21
C GLU A 11 -5.46 -14.56 4.09
N ASP A 12 -6.49 -14.42 3.29
CA ASP A 12 -6.75 -15.30 2.14
C ASP A 12 -5.58 -15.25 1.14
N ILE A 13 -5.09 -14.06 0.79
CA ILE A 13 -3.94 -13.87 -0.10
C ILE A 13 -2.66 -14.46 0.49
N LYS A 14 -2.41 -14.29 1.79
CA LYS A 14 -1.24 -14.91 2.45
C LYS A 14 -1.31 -16.44 2.40
N ASN A 15 -2.51 -17.02 2.53
CA ASN A 15 -2.69 -18.46 2.42
C ASN A 15 -2.46 -18.95 0.98
N GLU A 16 -2.92 -18.20 -0.02
CA GLU A 16 -2.64 -18.47 -1.44
C GLU A 16 -1.12 -18.46 -1.71
N ILE A 17 -0.42 -17.41 -1.27
CA ILE A 17 1.05 -17.30 -1.40
C ILE A 17 1.76 -18.44 -0.67
N ALA A 18 1.33 -18.78 0.55
CA ALA A 18 1.95 -19.86 1.33
C ALA A 18 1.80 -21.22 0.63
N ALA A 19 0.66 -21.48 0.00
CA ALA A 19 0.44 -22.71 -0.77
C ALA A 19 1.38 -22.79 -1.99
N GLU A 20 1.59 -21.67 -2.69
CA GLU A 20 2.52 -21.58 -3.82
C GLU A 20 3.96 -21.79 -3.38
N VAL A 21 4.38 -21.14 -2.29
CA VAL A 21 5.73 -21.31 -1.72
C VAL A 21 5.98 -22.75 -1.25
N ALA A 22 4.96 -23.41 -0.69
CA ALA A 22 5.07 -24.81 -0.30
C ALA A 22 5.34 -25.73 -1.53
N GLN A 23 4.72 -25.43 -2.67
CA GLN A 23 4.99 -26.14 -3.93
C GLN A 23 6.42 -25.88 -4.43
N MET A 24 6.92 -24.64 -4.34
CA MET A 24 8.31 -24.30 -4.69
C MET A 24 9.30 -25.11 -3.83
N LYS A 25 9.09 -25.14 -2.51
CA LYS A 25 9.93 -25.92 -1.57
C LYS A 25 9.91 -27.42 -1.91
N ALA A 26 8.75 -27.98 -2.22
CA ALA A 26 8.62 -29.39 -2.59
C ALA A 26 9.40 -29.73 -3.87
N LYS A 27 9.57 -28.77 -4.78
CA LYS A 27 10.35 -28.92 -6.02
C LYS A 27 11.84 -28.58 -5.84
N GLY A 28 12.28 -28.18 -4.65
CA GLY A 28 13.64 -27.72 -4.40
C GLY A 28 13.98 -26.36 -5.04
N GLU A 29 12.96 -25.57 -5.38
CA GLU A 29 13.14 -24.25 -5.97
C GLU A 29 13.47 -23.21 -4.90
N LYS A 30 14.21 -22.16 -5.30
CA LYS A 30 14.45 -20.99 -4.46
C LYS A 30 13.13 -20.32 -4.09
N VAL A 31 12.89 -20.07 -2.80
CA VAL A 31 11.74 -19.29 -2.33
C VAL A 31 12.01 -17.80 -2.45
N PRO A 32 10.97 -16.94 -2.50
CA PRO A 32 11.15 -15.50 -2.52
C PRO A 32 11.89 -14.98 -1.29
N HIS A 33 12.77 -13.99 -1.46
CA HIS A 33 13.53 -13.35 -0.39
C HIS A 33 13.29 -11.84 -0.39
N LEU A 34 12.69 -11.34 0.68
CA LEU A 34 12.46 -9.92 0.93
C LEU A 34 13.49 -9.37 1.90
N ALA A 35 14.21 -8.32 1.54
CA ALA A 35 14.98 -7.54 2.51
C ALA A 35 14.24 -6.26 2.89
N ALA A 36 14.36 -5.85 4.16
CA ALA A 36 13.83 -4.59 4.66
C ALA A 36 14.92 -3.79 5.36
N VAL A 37 15.14 -2.57 4.90
CA VAL A 37 16.08 -1.62 5.53
C VAL A 37 15.29 -0.62 6.35
N ILE A 38 15.69 -0.43 7.62
CA ILE A 38 15.15 0.61 8.49
C ILE A 38 16.29 1.48 9.00
N VAL A 39 16.12 2.78 8.93
CA VAL A 39 17.10 3.77 9.43
C VAL A 39 16.49 4.53 10.61
N GLY A 40 17.11 4.38 11.78
CA GLY A 40 16.62 4.96 13.03
C GLY A 40 15.69 4.02 13.81
N ASN A 41 15.05 4.59 14.83
CA ASN A 41 14.29 3.85 15.84
C ASN A 41 12.84 4.36 15.99
N ASP A 42 12.24 4.87 14.91
CA ASP A 42 10.83 5.26 14.94
C ASP A 42 9.94 4.05 15.26
N GLY A 43 9.16 4.16 16.36
CA GLY A 43 8.40 3.04 16.90
C GLY A 43 7.30 2.52 15.95
N ALA A 44 6.70 3.42 15.16
CA ALA A 44 5.70 3.04 14.17
C ALA A 44 6.35 2.24 13.03
N SER A 45 7.48 2.72 12.52
CA SER A 45 8.28 2.04 11.49
C SER A 45 8.78 0.68 11.95
N LEU A 46 9.27 0.56 13.18
CA LEU A 46 9.70 -0.73 13.76
C LEU A 46 8.55 -1.74 13.85
N THR A 47 7.38 -1.29 14.30
CA THR A 47 6.19 -2.15 14.40
C THR A 47 5.76 -2.63 13.01
N TYR A 48 5.78 -1.73 12.02
CA TYR A 48 5.36 -2.03 10.66
C TYR A 48 6.32 -3.00 9.95
N VAL A 49 7.63 -2.76 10.08
CA VAL A 49 8.66 -3.68 9.55
C VAL A 49 8.61 -5.03 10.26
N GLY A 50 8.40 -5.07 11.58
CA GLY A 50 8.19 -6.31 12.32
C GLY A 50 7.00 -7.14 11.79
N SER A 51 5.91 -6.47 11.41
CA SER A 51 4.75 -7.13 10.80
C SER A 51 5.06 -7.67 9.39
N LYS A 52 5.90 -6.98 8.61
CA LYS A 52 6.37 -7.44 7.29
C LYS A 52 7.21 -8.71 7.43
N VAL A 53 8.20 -8.73 8.35
CA VAL A 53 9.05 -9.90 8.63
C VAL A 53 8.22 -11.10 9.06
N LYS A 54 7.33 -10.94 10.05
CA LYS A 54 6.42 -12.01 10.49
C LYS A 54 5.54 -12.54 9.35
N SER A 55 5.12 -11.66 8.44
CA SER A 55 4.32 -12.08 7.29
C SER A 55 5.16 -12.87 6.28
N CYS A 56 6.44 -12.54 6.08
CA CYS A 56 7.37 -13.35 5.28
C CYS A 56 7.54 -14.76 5.87
N GLU A 57 7.82 -14.84 7.16
CA GLU A 57 7.94 -16.13 7.87
C GLU A 57 6.68 -16.99 7.71
N ARG A 58 5.51 -16.37 7.90
CA ARG A 58 4.21 -17.05 7.77
C ARG A 58 3.98 -17.66 6.39
N VAL A 59 4.33 -16.96 5.33
CA VAL A 59 4.13 -17.45 3.95
C VAL A 59 5.30 -18.31 3.47
N GLY A 60 6.34 -18.48 4.28
CA GLY A 60 7.49 -19.31 3.99
C GLY A 60 8.56 -18.67 3.11
N PHE A 61 8.55 -17.32 3.00
CA PHE A 61 9.61 -16.54 2.37
C PHE A 61 10.84 -16.49 3.25
N GLU A 62 12.00 -16.28 2.63
CA GLU A 62 13.18 -15.77 3.32
C GLU A 62 13.02 -14.26 3.58
N SER A 63 13.58 -13.78 4.69
CA SER A 63 13.57 -12.36 5.02
C SER A 63 14.86 -11.91 5.68
N THR A 64 15.34 -10.71 5.32
CA THR A 64 16.49 -10.06 5.93
C THR A 64 16.11 -8.69 6.45
N LEU A 65 16.27 -8.47 7.76
CA LEU A 65 16.07 -7.16 8.37
C LEU A 65 17.41 -6.47 8.61
N ILE A 66 17.59 -5.30 7.99
CA ILE A 66 18.78 -4.47 8.12
C ILE A 66 18.43 -3.22 8.92
N LYS A 67 18.98 -3.11 10.12
CA LYS A 67 18.80 -1.95 10.99
C LYS A 67 20.03 -1.05 10.89
N MET A 68 19.81 0.21 10.57
CA MET A 68 20.85 1.24 10.50
C MET A 68 20.56 2.34 11.54
N PRO A 69 21.57 2.90 12.19
CA PRO A 69 21.39 3.97 13.19
C PRO A 69 20.69 5.20 12.60
N SER A 70 20.05 6.00 13.45
CA SER A 70 19.46 7.29 13.02
C SER A 70 20.51 8.32 12.54
N THR A 71 21.77 8.11 12.91
CA THR A 71 22.94 8.93 12.48
C THR A 71 23.49 8.51 11.12
N THR A 72 22.94 7.46 10.49
CA THR A 72 23.39 6.98 9.18
C THR A 72 23.37 8.11 8.16
N SER A 73 24.46 8.26 7.45
CA SER A 73 24.58 9.20 6.33
C SER A 73 23.90 8.67 5.06
N GLU A 74 23.54 9.59 4.16
CA GLU A 74 23.02 9.24 2.83
C GLU A 74 23.98 8.31 2.07
N THR A 75 25.29 8.58 2.13
CA THR A 75 26.32 7.78 1.45
C THR A 75 26.37 6.33 1.97
N GLU A 76 26.26 6.14 3.29
CA GLU A 76 26.24 4.79 3.88
C GLU A 76 24.98 4.01 3.46
N LEU A 77 23.83 4.66 3.42
CA LEU A 77 22.59 4.03 2.95
C LEU A 77 22.66 3.70 1.46
N LEU A 78 23.17 4.60 0.62
CA LEU A 78 23.37 4.36 -0.82
C LEU A 78 24.32 3.18 -1.06
N LYS A 79 25.40 3.05 -0.26
CA LYS A 79 26.29 1.90 -0.32
C LYS A 79 25.55 0.60 -0.01
N LYS A 80 24.69 0.60 1.02
CA LYS A 80 23.88 -0.57 1.39
C LYS A 80 22.88 -0.93 0.28
N ILE A 81 22.24 0.06 -0.34
CA ILE A 81 21.34 -0.16 -1.48
C ILE A 81 22.08 -0.81 -2.65
N LYS A 82 23.29 -0.33 -2.96
CA LYS A 82 24.11 -0.92 -4.01
C LYS A 82 24.45 -2.40 -3.73
N GLU A 83 24.77 -2.73 -2.48
CA GLU A 83 24.99 -4.14 -2.06
C GLU A 83 23.74 -4.99 -2.26
N LEU A 84 22.55 -4.47 -1.92
CA LEU A 84 21.27 -5.18 -2.09
C LEU A 84 20.88 -5.32 -3.57
N ASN A 85 21.12 -4.30 -4.39
CA ASN A 85 20.89 -4.37 -5.84
C ASN A 85 21.66 -5.49 -6.50
N THR A 86 22.91 -5.72 -6.08
CA THR A 86 23.80 -6.73 -6.67
C THR A 86 23.73 -8.12 -5.99
N ASN A 87 22.96 -8.24 -4.91
CA ASN A 87 22.82 -9.51 -4.19
C ASN A 87 21.75 -10.40 -4.84
N ASP A 88 22.20 -11.47 -5.51
CA ASP A 88 21.32 -12.41 -6.21
C ASP A 88 20.45 -13.25 -5.28
N ALA A 89 20.79 -13.35 -4.01
CA ALA A 89 19.94 -14.03 -3.03
C ALA A 89 18.65 -13.25 -2.73
N ILE A 90 18.63 -11.92 -2.93
CA ILE A 90 17.51 -11.04 -2.61
C ILE A 90 16.70 -10.75 -3.87
N ASP A 91 15.41 -11.08 -3.86
CA ASP A 91 14.52 -10.87 -4.99
C ASP A 91 13.93 -9.46 -5.01
N GLY A 92 13.65 -8.89 -3.85
CA GLY A 92 13.19 -7.53 -3.71
C GLY A 92 13.53 -6.96 -2.33
N PHE A 93 13.56 -5.65 -2.23
CA PHE A 93 13.77 -5.01 -0.94
C PHE A 93 13.03 -3.68 -0.83
N ILE A 94 12.86 -3.25 0.40
CA ILE A 94 12.26 -1.98 0.74
C ILE A 94 13.19 -1.16 1.63
N VAL A 95 13.11 0.15 1.52
CA VAL A 95 13.67 1.09 2.48
C VAL A 95 12.51 1.76 3.20
N GLN A 96 12.35 1.43 4.47
CA GLN A 96 11.19 1.89 5.25
C GLN A 96 11.19 3.41 5.41
N LEU A 97 10.10 4.04 5.01
CA LEU A 97 9.87 5.48 5.20
C LEU A 97 9.10 5.75 6.51
N PRO A 98 9.27 6.95 7.13
CA PRO A 98 10.13 8.05 6.69
C PRO A 98 11.61 7.85 7.01
N LEU A 99 12.48 8.50 6.26
CA LEU A 99 13.92 8.55 6.51
C LEU A 99 14.30 9.74 7.40
N PRO A 100 15.45 9.68 8.13
CA PRO A 100 16.00 10.82 8.82
C PRO A 100 16.26 12.00 7.89
N LYS A 101 16.15 13.25 8.42
CA LYS A 101 16.18 14.50 7.64
C LYS A 101 17.46 14.71 6.81
N GLN A 102 18.58 14.12 7.22
CA GLN A 102 19.86 14.22 6.50
C GLN A 102 19.93 13.35 5.24
N ILE A 103 18.91 12.55 4.96
CA ILE A 103 18.86 11.63 3.82
C ILE A 103 17.77 12.10 2.85
N ASP A 104 18.13 12.32 1.59
CA ASP A 104 17.18 12.63 0.53
C ASP A 104 16.42 11.38 0.11
N THR A 105 15.14 11.33 0.46
CA THR A 105 14.28 10.18 0.17
C THR A 105 14.16 9.88 -1.32
N GLN A 106 14.16 10.91 -2.17
CA GLN A 106 14.03 10.72 -3.61
C GLN A 106 15.27 10.04 -4.20
N LYS A 107 16.46 10.47 -3.80
CA LYS A 107 17.72 9.83 -4.21
C LYS A 107 17.80 8.37 -3.78
N ILE A 108 17.27 8.06 -2.58
CA ILE A 108 17.24 6.68 -2.08
C ILE A 108 16.31 5.81 -2.94
N ILE A 109 15.12 6.30 -3.26
CA ILE A 109 14.17 5.59 -4.12
C ILE A 109 14.78 5.34 -5.51
N GLU A 110 15.40 6.35 -6.11
CA GLU A 110 16.02 6.26 -7.44
C GLU A 110 17.27 5.36 -7.48
N ALA A 111 17.91 5.12 -6.34
CA ALA A 111 19.07 4.22 -6.24
C ALA A 111 18.68 2.74 -6.16
N ILE A 112 17.42 2.41 -5.87
CA ILE A 112 16.92 1.04 -5.86
C ILE A 112 16.81 0.54 -7.30
N ASP A 113 17.27 -0.68 -7.59
CA ASP A 113 17.05 -1.30 -8.88
C ASP A 113 15.53 -1.49 -9.12
N PRO A 114 14.95 -0.94 -10.21
CA PRO A 114 13.51 -1.08 -10.49
C PRO A 114 13.00 -2.52 -10.47
N SER A 115 13.84 -3.49 -10.79
CA SER A 115 13.50 -4.92 -10.76
C SER A 115 13.41 -5.50 -9.35
N LYS A 116 13.92 -4.78 -8.34
CA LYS A 116 13.90 -5.14 -6.91
C LYS A 116 13.06 -4.19 -6.06
N ASP A 117 12.50 -3.13 -6.64
CA ASP A 117 11.62 -2.15 -5.97
C ASP A 117 10.21 -2.75 -5.77
N VAL A 118 10.07 -3.62 -4.80
CA VAL A 118 8.78 -4.29 -4.52
C VAL A 118 7.76 -3.40 -3.79
N ASP A 119 8.17 -2.22 -3.30
CA ASP A 119 7.23 -1.18 -2.85
C ASP A 119 6.59 -0.42 -4.03
N GLY A 120 7.20 -0.46 -5.23
CA GLY A 120 6.68 0.16 -6.45
C GLY A 120 6.82 1.69 -6.48
N PHE A 121 7.81 2.26 -5.79
CA PHE A 121 7.99 3.71 -5.69
C PHE A 121 8.98 4.28 -6.69
N HIS A 122 9.80 3.44 -7.33
CA HIS A 122 10.77 3.89 -8.31
C HIS A 122 10.10 4.57 -9.51
N PRO A 123 10.62 5.71 -9.99
CA PRO A 123 10.01 6.45 -11.12
C PRO A 123 9.79 5.62 -12.36
N GLU A 124 10.66 4.65 -12.66
CA GLU A 124 10.51 3.73 -13.78
C GLU A 124 9.28 2.83 -13.60
N ASN A 125 9.09 2.24 -12.41
CA ASN A 125 7.92 1.43 -12.10
C ASN A 125 6.63 2.25 -12.15
N PHE A 126 6.69 3.47 -11.61
CA PHE A 126 5.56 4.41 -11.68
C PHE A 126 5.20 4.78 -13.13
N GLY A 127 6.19 5.06 -13.97
CA GLY A 127 5.98 5.34 -15.39
C GLY A 127 5.39 4.16 -16.15
N LYS A 128 5.92 2.95 -15.91
CA LYS A 128 5.36 1.71 -16.48
C LYS A 128 3.91 1.47 -16.04
N MET A 129 3.61 1.68 -14.76
CA MET A 129 2.23 1.58 -14.24
C MET A 129 1.30 2.58 -14.94
N ALA A 130 1.75 3.81 -15.16
CA ALA A 130 0.95 4.85 -15.81
C ALA A 130 0.69 4.55 -17.31
N LEU A 131 1.52 3.72 -17.91
CA LEU A 131 1.41 3.27 -19.31
C LEU A 131 0.77 1.88 -19.46
N ASP A 132 0.17 1.34 -18.39
CA ASP A 132 -0.40 -0.02 -18.33
C ASP A 132 0.61 -1.12 -18.70
N MET A 133 1.91 -0.87 -18.50
CA MET A 133 2.97 -1.85 -18.72
C MET A 133 3.15 -2.73 -17.47
N SER A 134 3.61 -3.96 -17.67
CA SER A 134 3.90 -4.89 -16.56
C SER A 134 5.00 -4.35 -15.64
N THR A 135 4.65 -4.07 -14.38
CA THR A 135 5.55 -3.52 -13.37
C THR A 135 5.09 -3.88 -11.95
N PHE A 136 5.80 -3.39 -10.93
CA PHE A 136 5.32 -3.40 -9.55
C PHE A 136 4.40 -2.20 -9.32
N ILE A 137 3.19 -2.49 -8.86
CA ILE A 137 2.23 -1.46 -8.44
C ILE A 137 2.53 -1.12 -6.97
N PRO A 138 2.51 0.17 -6.57
CA PRO A 138 2.66 0.54 -5.17
C PRO A 138 1.73 -0.27 -4.26
N ALA A 139 2.26 -0.82 -3.17
CA ALA A 139 1.58 -1.86 -2.39
C ALA A 139 0.20 -1.43 -1.86
N THR A 140 0.04 -0.19 -1.38
CA THR A 140 -1.26 0.31 -0.88
C THR A 140 -2.29 0.46 -2.00
N PRO A 141 -2.01 1.15 -3.12
CA PRO A 141 -2.89 1.16 -4.30
C PRO A 141 -3.22 -0.23 -4.82
N PHE A 142 -2.25 -1.13 -4.89
CA PHE A 142 -2.50 -2.51 -5.30
C PHE A 142 -3.49 -3.22 -4.36
N GLY A 143 -3.35 -3.01 -3.05
CA GLY A 143 -4.29 -3.56 -2.06
C GLY A 143 -5.70 -3.00 -2.20
N ILE A 144 -5.87 -1.74 -2.61
CA ILE A 144 -7.18 -1.16 -2.90
C ILE A 144 -7.81 -1.82 -4.13
N LEU A 145 -7.04 -1.99 -5.20
CA LEU A 145 -7.53 -2.69 -6.39
C LEU A 145 -7.95 -4.12 -6.07
N GLU A 146 -7.14 -4.86 -5.33
CA GLU A 146 -7.44 -6.24 -4.91
C GLU A 146 -8.72 -6.31 -4.05
N LEU A 147 -8.95 -5.33 -3.15
CA LEU A 147 -10.21 -5.25 -2.40
C LEU A 147 -11.41 -5.03 -3.33
N LEU A 148 -11.32 -4.07 -4.24
CA LEU A 148 -12.40 -3.79 -5.19
C LEU A 148 -12.70 -5.02 -6.06
N GLU A 149 -11.67 -5.74 -6.49
CA GLU A 149 -11.80 -6.96 -7.29
C GLU A 149 -12.44 -8.10 -6.50
N ARG A 150 -11.93 -8.43 -5.32
CA ARG A 150 -12.44 -9.53 -4.48
C ARG A 150 -13.86 -9.34 -4.00
N TYR A 151 -14.28 -8.11 -3.83
CA TYR A 151 -15.67 -7.77 -3.49
C TYR A 151 -16.54 -7.48 -4.72
N ASN A 152 -15.97 -7.63 -5.93
CA ASN A 152 -16.65 -7.38 -7.21
C ASN A 152 -17.34 -6.00 -7.25
N VAL A 153 -16.66 -4.98 -6.74
CA VAL A 153 -17.17 -3.59 -6.72
C VAL A 153 -17.09 -3.01 -8.12
N GLU A 154 -18.24 -2.68 -8.70
CA GLU A 154 -18.30 -2.11 -10.05
C GLU A 154 -17.61 -0.75 -10.12
N THR A 155 -16.59 -0.63 -10.98
CA THR A 155 -15.84 0.61 -11.18
C THR A 155 -16.04 1.23 -12.56
N LYS A 156 -16.48 0.44 -13.55
CA LYS A 156 -16.68 0.88 -14.92
C LYS A 156 -17.78 1.94 -15.03
N GLY A 157 -17.43 3.10 -15.60
CA GLY A 157 -18.34 4.23 -15.78
C GLY A 157 -18.68 4.99 -14.50
N LYS A 158 -18.10 4.61 -13.36
CA LYS A 158 -18.31 5.27 -12.06
C LYS A 158 -17.47 6.55 -11.96
N HIS A 159 -17.97 7.53 -11.20
CA HIS A 159 -17.20 8.70 -10.82
C HIS A 159 -16.42 8.39 -9.53
N THR A 160 -15.10 8.27 -9.64
CA THR A 160 -14.19 8.08 -8.51
C THR A 160 -13.57 9.40 -8.10
N VAL A 161 -13.70 9.78 -6.83
CA VAL A 161 -13.00 10.91 -6.24
C VAL A 161 -11.86 10.41 -5.35
N VAL A 162 -10.65 10.82 -5.68
CA VAL A 162 -9.45 10.55 -4.87
C VAL A 162 -9.14 11.80 -4.06
N ILE A 163 -9.23 11.72 -2.72
CA ILE A 163 -8.92 12.81 -1.81
C ILE A 163 -7.48 12.65 -1.33
N GLY A 164 -6.58 13.49 -1.83
CA GLY A 164 -5.14 13.39 -1.62
C GLY A 164 -4.39 13.19 -2.93
N ARG A 165 -3.12 13.64 -2.95
CA ARG A 165 -2.25 13.56 -4.15
C ARG A 165 -0.82 13.13 -3.84
N SER A 166 -0.66 12.33 -2.80
CA SER A 166 0.65 11.76 -2.43
C SER A 166 1.18 10.85 -3.54
N HIS A 167 2.51 10.74 -3.65
CA HIS A 167 3.13 9.85 -4.63
C HIS A 167 2.90 8.38 -4.32
N ILE A 168 2.61 8.05 -3.05
CA ILE A 168 2.46 6.67 -2.60
C ILE A 168 1.02 6.14 -2.69
N VAL A 169 -0.01 7.00 -2.70
CA VAL A 169 -1.42 6.57 -2.78
C VAL A 169 -2.23 7.41 -3.78
N GLY A 170 -2.36 8.72 -3.56
CA GLY A 170 -3.32 9.53 -4.31
C GLY A 170 -3.03 9.57 -5.81
N ARG A 171 -1.79 9.83 -6.23
CA ARG A 171 -1.40 9.81 -7.65
C ARG A 171 -1.53 8.42 -8.28
N PRO A 172 -0.99 7.33 -7.70
CA PRO A 172 -1.20 6.00 -8.24
C PRO A 172 -2.67 5.66 -8.41
N MET A 173 -3.50 5.93 -7.40
CA MET A 173 -4.93 5.62 -7.46
C MET A 173 -5.66 6.42 -8.55
N SER A 174 -5.28 7.68 -8.78
CA SER A 174 -5.89 8.47 -9.85
C SER A 174 -5.63 7.90 -11.26
N ILE A 175 -4.49 7.28 -11.44
CA ILE A 175 -4.11 6.61 -12.69
C ILE A 175 -4.82 5.25 -12.79
N LEU A 176 -4.67 4.43 -11.74
CA LEU A 176 -5.16 3.05 -11.73
C LEU A 176 -6.69 2.96 -11.84
N MET A 177 -7.44 3.88 -11.24
CA MET A 177 -8.90 3.91 -11.39
C MET A 177 -9.34 4.37 -12.77
N GLY A 178 -8.54 5.18 -13.45
CA GLY A 178 -8.80 5.64 -14.83
C GLY A 178 -8.36 4.67 -15.93
N ARG A 179 -7.49 3.69 -15.60
CA ARG A 179 -6.95 2.73 -16.60
C ARG A 179 -8.03 1.86 -17.24
N LYS A 180 -7.72 1.26 -18.38
CA LYS A 180 -8.56 0.23 -18.99
C LYS A 180 -8.54 -1.06 -18.15
N GLY A 181 -9.66 -1.75 -18.06
CA GLY A 181 -9.76 -3.03 -17.36
C GLY A 181 -10.55 -2.93 -16.05
N PHE A 182 -10.49 -3.99 -15.23
CA PHE A 182 -11.15 -4.08 -13.93
C PHE A 182 -10.14 -4.49 -12.85
N PRO A 183 -10.14 -3.83 -11.69
CA PRO A 183 -10.78 -2.53 -11.40
C PRO A 183 -10.17 -1.38 -12.22
N GLY A 184 -11.01 -0.46 -12.68
CA GLY A 184 -10.63 0.67 -13.54
C GLY A 184 -11.83 1.19 -14.35
N ASN A 185 -11.56 1.84 -15.49
CA ASN A 185 -12.57 2.44 -16.35
C ASN A 185 -13.47 3.47 -15.65
N SER A 186 -12.98 4.13 -14.60
CA SER A 186 -13.67 5.20 -13.89
C SER A 186 -13.36 6.58 -14.50
N THR A 187 -14.28 7.52 -14.33
CA THR A 187 -13.94 8.94 -14.46
C THR A 187 -13.36 9.40 -13.12
N VAL A 188 -12.14 9.94 -13.10
CA VAL A 188 -11.43 10.23 -11.86
C VAL A 188 -11.25 11.72 -11.65
N THR A 189 -11.67 12.19 -10.46
CA THR A 189 -11.38 13.53 -9.97
C THR A 189 -10.43 13.46 -8.78
N VAL A 190 -9.34 14.25 -8.83
CA VAL A 190 -8.39 14.36 -7.71
C VAL A 190 -8.65 15.64 -6.94
N THR A 191 -8.81 15.54 -5.61
CA THR A 191 -8.92 16.69 -4.72
C THR A 191 -7.76 16.76 -3.74
N HIS A 192 -7.45 17.94 -3.24
CA HIS A 192 -6.32 18.20 -2.35
C HIS A 192 -6.57 19.48 -1.52
N SER A 193 -5.65 19.84 -0.65
CA SER A 193 -5.77 20.99 0.28
C SER A 193 -6.05 22.35 -0.39
N HIS A 194 -5.79 22.51 -1.67
CA HIS A 194 -6.09 23.72 -2.45
C HIS A 194 -7.36 23.59 -3.31
N SER A 195 -8.04 22.46 -3.27
CA SER A 195 -9.30 22.28 -4.00
C SER A 195 -10.42 23.09 -3.35
N LYS A 196 -11.21 23.77 -4.18
CA LYS A 196 -12.42 24.48 -3.71
C LYS A 196 -13.62 23.54 -3.80
N ASN A 197 -14.62 23.78 -2.96
CA ASN A 197 -15.91 23.09 -3.03
C ASN A 197 -15.80 21.55 -2.95
N ILE A 198 -14.89 21.03 -2.10
CA ILE A 198 -14.68 19.58 -1.96
C ILE A 198 -15.99 18.85 -1.69
N ASN A 199 -16.86 19.37 -0.83
CA ASN A 199 -18.16 18.78 -0.52
C ASN A 199 -19.05 18.59 -1.77
N GLN A 200 -19.05 19.54 -2.70
CA GLN A 200 -19.80 19.41 -3.96
C GLN A 200 -19.23 18.36 -4.88
N ILE A 201 -17.91 18.19 -4.86
CA ILE A 201 -17.22 17.17 -5.67
C ILE A 201 -17.48 15.78 -5.09
N THR A 202 -17.30 15.62 -3.78
CA THR A 202 -17.42 14.31 -3.12
C THR A 202 -18.87 13.82 -3.05
N SER A 203 -19.85 14.72 -2.93
CA SER A 203 -21.29 14.36 -2.92
C SER A 203 -21.78 13.80 -4.26
N GLN A 204 -21.02 13.96 -5.35
CA GLN A 204 -21.34 13.38 -6.66
C GLN A 204 -20.62 12.06 -6.93
N ALA A 205 -19.68 11.68 -6.07
CA ALA A 205 -18.84 10.51 -6.29
C ALA A 205 -19.59 9.19 -6.06
N ASP A 206 -19.38 8.21 -6.93
CA ASP A 206 -19.80 6.82 -6.72
C ASP A 206 -18.80 6.08 -5.82
N ILE A 207 -17.52 6.41 -5.97
CA ILE A 207 -16.42 5.83 -5.20
C ILE A 207 -15.57 6.96 -4.63
N ILE A 208 -15.25 6.91 -3.35
CA ILE A 208 -14.34 7.86 -2.70
C ILE A 208 -13.17 7.10 -2.12
N ILE A 209 -11.94 7.51 -2.49
CA ILE A 209 -10.70 7.02 -1.91
C ILE A 209 -10.10 8.14 -1.09
N SER A 210 -10.18 8.05 0.24
CA SER A 210 -9.67 9.07 1.17
C SER A 210 -8.27 8.72 1.63
N ALA A 211 -7.28 9.56 1.29
CA ALA A 211 -5.87 9.37 1.56
C ALA A 211 -5.19 10.69 1.97
N LEU A 212 -5.76 11.34 2.98
CA LEU A 212 -5.33 12.63 3.51
C LEU A 212 -4.42 12.51 4.73
N GLY A 213 -4.67 11.53 5.59
CA GLY A 213 -4.09 11.45 6.93
C GLY A 213 -4.69 12.49 7.89
N VAL A 214 -5.95 12.90 7.69
CA VAL A 214 -6.68 13.83 8.54
C VAL A 214 -7.88 13.12 9.17
N PRO A 215 -7.87 12.83 10.47
CA PRO A 215 -8.91 12.07 11.14
C PRO A 215 -10.32 12.64 10.92
N ASN A 216 -11.25 11.75 10.57
CA ASN A 216 -12.67 12.07 10.42
C ASN A 216 -12.96 13.28 9.47
N PHE A 217 -12.13 13.49 8.46
CA PHE A 217 -12.31 14.56 7.48
C PHE A 217 -13.58 14.37 6.66
N LEU A 218 -13.81 13.17 6.12
CA LEU A 218 -14.97 12.88 5.27
C LEU A 218 -16.20 12.64 6.13
N LYS A 219 -17.19 13.51 5.99
CA LYS A 219 -18.43 13.51 6.76
C LYS A 219 -19.62 13.00 5.94
N ALA A 220 -20.72 12.64 6.62
CA ALA A 220 -21.94 12.12 5.97
C ALA A 220 -22.60 13.11 5.00
N GLU A 221 -22.54 14.42 5.27
CA GLU A 221 -23.04 15.46 4.37
C GLU A 221 -22.18 15.66 3.11
N MET A 222 -20.98 15.10 3.09
CA MET A 222 -20.06 15.17 1.95
C MET A 222 -20.22 14.01 0.98
N VAL A 223 -21.08 13.06 1.25
CA VAL A 223 -21.25 11.85 0.44
C VAL A 223 -22.72 11.64 0.07
N LYS A 224 -22.96 11.03 -1.09
CA LYS A 224 -24.29 10.59 -1.48
C LYS A 224 -24.62 9.20 -0.90
N ASP A 225 -25.86 8.79 -1.00
CA ASP A 225 -26.28 7.43 -0.66
C ASP A 225 -25.69 6.42 -1.65
N ASP A 226 -25.50 5.18 -1.22
CA ASP A 226 -24.92 4.07 -1.96
C ASP A 226 -23.45 4.25 -2.41
N VAL A 227 -22.73 5.22 -1.85
CA VAL A 227 -21.32 5.46 -2.15
C VAL A 227 -20.42 4.29 -1.70
N VAL A 228 -19.36 4.03 -2.45
CA VAL A 228 -18.26 3.13 -2.04
C VAL A 228 -17.16 3.96 -1.38
N ILE A 229 -16.75 3.60 -0.17
CA ILE A 229 -15.74 4.34 0.59
C ILE A 229 -14.51 3.46 0.84
N ILE A 230 -13.36 3.94 0.38
CA ILE A 230 -12.05 3.38 0.68
C ILE A 230 -11.30 4.38 1.58
N ASP A 231 -11.24 4.09 2.86
CA ASP A 231 -10.49 4.87 3.85
C ASP A 231 -9.07 4.32 3.95
N VAL A 232 -8.09 5.12 3.53
CA VAL A 232 -6.67 4.80 3.58
C VAL A 232 -6.01 5.41 4.82
N GLY A 233 -6.71 6.32 5.50
CA GLY A 233 -6.20 7.01 6.68
C GLY A 233 -5.84 6.04 7.80
N ILE A 234 -4.67 6.26 8.42
CA ILE A 234 -4.22 5.55 9.62
C ILE A 234 -3.58 6.58 10.54
N THR A 235 -4.38 7.18 11.39
CA THR A 235 -3.90 8.18 12.34
C THR A 235 -4.08 7.68 13.77
N ARG A 236 -3.00 7.78 14.56
CA ARG A 236 -3.06 7.52 15.98
C ARG A 236 -3.62 8.75 16.69
N VAL A 237 -4.69 8.58 17.44
CA VAL A 237 -5.25 9.61 18.32
C VAL A 237 -5.22 9.11 19.75
N ASP A 238 -4.88 9.98 20.69
CA ASP A 238 -4.84 9.64 22.10
C ASP A 238 -6.25 9.29 22.58
N ASP A 239 -6.35 8.24 23.39
CA ASP A 239 -7.61 7.74 23.92
C ASP A 239 -7.35 7.02 25.26
N GLU A 240 -7.59 7.74 26.35
CA GLU A 240 -7.38 7.25 27.71
C GLU A 240 -8.32 6.09 28.09
N THR A 241 -9.37 5.85 27.30
CA THR A 241 -10.31 4.75 27.56
C THR A 241 -9.79 3.40 27.10
N THR A 242 -8.69 3.37 26.34
CA THR A 242 -8.05 2.14 25.86
C THR A 242 -6.82 1.80 26.71
N GLU A 243 -6.56 0.50 26.93
CA GLU A 243 -5.35 0.02 27.63
C GLU A 243 -4.04 0.54 27.01
N LYS A 244 -4.05 0.85 25.71
CA LYS A 244 -2.89 1.35 24.96
C LYS A 244 -2.74 2.86 25.05
N GLY A 245 -3.70 3.59 25.64
CA GLY A 245 -3.72 5.05 25.70
C GLY A 245 -3.97 5.73 24.33
N TYR A 246 -4.33 4.96 23.30
CA TYR A 246 -4.63 5.49 21.96
C TYR A 246 -5.52 4.55 21.16
N ARG A 247 -6.16 5.11 20.14
CA ARG A 247 -6.84 4.35 19.09
C ARG A 247 -6.36 4.77 17.70
N ILE A 248 -6.54 3.87 16.73
CA ILE A 248 -6.30 4.16 15.32
C ILE A 248 -7.61 4.56 14.68
N VAL A 249 -7.60 5.68 13.97
CA VAL A 249 -8.74 6.20 13.23
C VAL A 249 -8.36 6.48 11.79
N GLY A 250 -9.36 6.43 10.91
CA GLY A 250 -9.22 6.78 9.50
C GLY A 250 -9.53 8.24 9.21
N ASP A 251 -9.52 8.57 7.93
CA ASP A 251 -9.91 9.88 7.42
C ASP A 251 -11.43 10.06 7.37
N VAL A 252 -12.20 8.98 7.54
CA VAL A 252 -13.65 8.95 7.38
C VAL A 252 -14.34 8.91 8.74
N ASP A 253 -15.38 9.71 8.92
CA ASP A 253 -16.34 9.60 10.03
C ASP A 253 -17.17 8.33 9.84
N PHE A 254 -16.57 7.19 10.20
CA PHE A 254 -17.09 5.86 9.92
C PHE A 254 -18.52 5.68 10.43
N GLU A 255 -18.82 6.13 11.64
CA GLU A 255 -20.12 5.93 12.27
C GLU A 255 -21.28 6.55 11.47
N ASN A 256 -21.07 7.74 10.91
CA ASN A 256 -22.10 8.46 10.17
C ASN A 256 -22.07 8.16 8.67
N VAL A 257 -20.89 8.03 8.06
CA VAL A 257 -20.74 7.73 6.63
C VAL A 257 -21.18 6.30 6.30
N SER A 258 -20.95 5.34 7.18
CA SER A 258 -21.38 3.95 6.98
C SER A 258 -22.89 3.78 6.79
N LYS A 259 -23.70 4.69 7.34
CA LYS A 259 -25.17 4.68 7.17
C LYS A 259 -25.61 4.96 5.73
N LYS A 260 -24.75 5.61 4.95
CA LYS A 260 -24.97 5.97 3.54
C LYS A 260 -24.22 5.07 2.55
N ALA A 261 -23.13 4.47 2.98
CA ALA A 261 -22.27 3.70 2.11
C ALA A 261 -22.89 2.35 1.72
N SER A 262 -22.70 1.95 0.46
CA SER A 262 -22.96 0.56 0.01
C SER A 262 -21.81 -0.34 0.46
N TYR A 263 -20.56 0.13 0.30
CA TYR A 263 -19.33 -0.53 0.74
C TYR A 263 -18.45 0.46 1.49
N ILE A 264 -17.76 0.00 2.54
CA ILE A 264 -16.81 0.83 3.30
C ILE A 264 -15.69 -0.03 3.89
N THR A 265 -14.44 0.47 3.84
CA THR A 265 -13.32 -0.15 4.56
C THR A 265 -13.33 0.28 6.03
N PRO A 266 -13.14 -0.65 6.99
CA PRO A 266 -12.94 -0.29 8.39
C PRO A 266 -11.52 0.21 8.65
N VAL A 267 -11.34 1.06 9.66
CA VAL A 267 -10.03 1.43 10.19
C VAL A 267 -10.03 1.23 11.71
N PRO A 268 -9.16 0.32 12.22
CA PRO A 268 -8.23 -0.57 11.50
C PRO A 268 -8.93 -1.77 10.82
N GLY A 269 -8.21 -2.45 9.93
CA GLY A 269 -8.66 -3.72 9.33
C GLY A 269 -9.05 -3.64 7.84
N GLY A 270 -9.08 -2.45 7.25
CA GLY A 270 -9.33 -2.23 5.81
C GLY A 270 -8.04 -2.28 4.99
N VAL A 271 -7.60 -1.12 4.49
CA VAL A 271 -6.48 -1.02 3.54
C VAL A 271 -5.13 -1.42 4.15
N GLY A 272 -4.87 -1.12 5.43
CA GLY A 272 -3.58 -1.38 6.08
C GLY A 272 -3.07 -2.82 5.96
N PRO A 273 -3.84 -3.86 6.33
CA PRO A 273 -3.44 -5.27 6.15
C PRO A 273 -3.14 -5.64 4.70
N MET A 274 -3.86 -5.05 3.74
CA MET A 274 -3.67 -5.31 2.31
C MET A 274 -2.31 -4.86 1.81
N THR A 275 -1.77 -3.75 2.34
CA THR A 275 -0.44 -3.25 1.96
C THR A 275 0.64 -4.32 2.18
N ILE A 276 0.57 -5.04 3.31
CA ILE A 276 1.54 -6.11 3.61
C ILE A 276 1.35 -7.30 2.65
N ALA A 277 0.10 -7.71 2.40
CA ALA A 277 -0.17 -8.81 1.47
C ALA A 277 0.31 -8.50 0.05
N MET A 278 0.15 -7.25 -0.41
CA MET A 278 0.61 -6.83 -1.74
C MET A 278 2.13 -6.70 -1.83
N LEU A 279 2.81 -6.32 -0.76
CA LEU A 279 4.26 -6.37 -0.71
C LEU A 279 4.79 -7.81 -0.90
N LEU A 280 4.16 -8.79 -0.26
CA LEU A 280 4.49 -10.20 -0.48
C LEU A 280 4.20 -10.62 -1.93
N LYS A 281 3.06 -10.21 -2.51
CA LYS A 281 2.70 -10.50 -3.90
C LYS A 281 3.71 -9.89 -4.89
N ASN A 282 4.16 -8.65 -4.67
CA ASN A 282 5.22 -8.03 -5.46
C ASN A 282 6.58 -8.76 -5.30
N THR A 283 6.90 -9.23 -4.08
CA THR A 283 8.15 -9.99 -3.85
C THR A 283 8.12 -11.34 -4.57
N LEU A 284 6.98 -12.02 -4.57
CA LEU A 284 6.77 -13.25 -5.33
C LEU A 284 6.97 -12.99 -6.84
N LEU A 285 6.32 -11.95 -7.36
CA LEU A 285 6.46 -11.52 -8.75
C LEU A 285 7.92 -11.17 -9.11
N ALA A 286 8.67 -10.53 -8.20
CA ALA A 286 10.08 -10.22 -8.41
C ALA A 286 10.92 -11.49 -8.59
N ARG A 287 10.70 -12.50 -7.72
CA ARG A 287 11.34 -13.81 -7.86
C ARG A 287 11.00 -14.48 -9.20
N GLU A 288 9.72 -14.49 -9.58
CA GLU A 288 9.30 -15.10 -10.85
C GLU A 288 9.94 -14.43 -12.08
N ARG A 289 10.00 -13.10 -12.10
CA ARG A 289 10.61 -12.35 -13.19
C ARG A 289 12.09 -12.69 -13.34
N ARG A 290 12.81 -12.81 -12.24
CA ARG A 290 14.24 -13.18 -12.25
C ARG A 290 14.46 -14.60 -12.76
N MET A 291 13.59 -15.54 -12.40
CA MET A 291 13.71 -16.95 -12.87
C MET A 291 13.40 -17.12 -14.37
N ARG A 292 12.71 -16.15 -15.00
CA ARG A 292 12.44 -16.19 -16.46
C ARG A 292 13.59 -15.59 -17.30
N ILE A 293 14.52 -14.89 -16.66
CA ILE A 293 15.67 -14.23 -17.33
C ILE A 293 16.87 -15.17 -17.36
N VAL A 294 16.89 -16.20 -16.53
CA VAL A 294 17.89 -17.27 -16.48
C VAL A 294 17.41 -18.46 -17.29
#